data_416752118727cfd1a614b64322b9dc22
#
_entry.id   416752118727cfd1a614b64322b9dc22
#
_cell.length_a   1.000
_cell.length_b   1.000
_cell.length_c   1.000
_cell.angle_alpha   90.00
_cell.angle_beta   90.00
_cell.angle_gamma   90.00
#
_symmetry.space_group_name_H-M   'P 1'
#
loop_
_entity.id
_entity.type
_entity.pdbx_description
1 polymer ?
#
loop_
_entity_poly.entity_id
_entity_poly.type
_entity_poly.pdbx_seq_one_letter_code
_entity_poly.pdbx_strand_id
1 'polypeptide(L)'
;PLILRGPKVPAGKASDALVYLHDVFPTILEAGGLPLADDLQAESLWPLIRGDQESLRETLFTSMGRHQRAVRDGRWKLIRYPNIDHSQLFDLQSDPDELVNLASQPEHAGTISRLRRALGQWQGFVGDDVAWTAEQISPKDIDLTGAERKPDRWQPEWVRKKYFGD
;
A
#
# COMPACT_ATOMS: atom_id res chain seq x y z
N PRO A 1 -5.02 -8.35 -8.32
CA PRO A 1 -5.73 -7.89 -9.53
C PRO A 1 -7.20 -7.62 -9.24
N LEU A 2 -7.79 -6.62 -9.93
CA LEU A 2 -9.21 -6.32 -9.91
C LEU A 2 -9.80 -6.69 -11.28
N ILE A 3 -10.89 -7.47 -11.29
CA ILE A 3 -11.58 -7.87 -12.52
C ILE A 3 -13.02 -7.37 -12.44
N LEU A 4 -13.44 -6.63 -13.45
CA LEU A 4 -14.79 -6.09 -13.56
C LEU A 4 -15.51 -6.71 -14.77
N ARG A 5 -16.77 -7.12 -14.57
CA ARG A 5 -17.66 -7.60 -15.61
C ARG A 5 -19.08 -7.11 -15.35
N GLY A 6 -19.72 -6.56 -16.36
CA GLY A 6 -21.08 -6.09 -16.22
C GLY A 6 -21.56 -5.33 -17.46
N PRO A 7 -22.79 -4.83 -17.43
CA PRO A 7 -23.30 -3.95 -18.47
C PRO A 7 -22.43 -2.71 -18.62
N LYS A 8 -22.17 -2.30 -19.87
CA LYS A 8 -21.34 -1.12 -20.21
C LYS A 8 -19.85 -1.25 -19.84
N VAL A 9 -19.38 -2.39 -19.33
CA VAL A 9 -17.95 -2.66 -19.10
C VAL A 9 -17.37 -3.25 -20.40
N PRO A 10 -16.40 -2.59 -21.05
CA PRO A 10 -15.78 -3.10 -22.26
C PRO A 10 -15.05 -4.42 -22.01
N ALA A 11 -15.23 -5.39 -22.90
CA ALA A 11 -14.53 -6.67 -22.81
C ALA A 11 -13.07 -6.55 -23.28
N GLY A 12 -12.17 -7.35 -22.66
CA GLY A 12 -10.78 -7.46 -23.07
C GLY A 12 -9.94 -6.21 -22.87
N LYS A 13 -10.38 -5.26 -22.06
CA LYS A 13 -9.59 -4.08 -21.67
C LYS A 13 -8.79 -4.36 -20.39
N ALA A 14 -7.58 -3.81 -20.33
CA ALA A 14 -6.73 -3.77 -19.14
C ALA A 14 -6.30 -2.33 -18.89
N SER A 15 -6.00 -2.01 -17.64
CA SER A 15 -5.49 -0.71 -17.21
C SER A 15 -4.47 -0.92 -16.09
N ASP A 16 -3.36 -0.16 -16.14
CA ASP A 16 -2.33 -0.10 -15.09
C ASP A 16 -2.55 1.08 -14.15
N ALA A 17 -3.72 1.74 -14.24
CA ALA A 17 -4.06 2.86 -13.37
C ALA A 17 -4.00 2.46 -11.89
N LEU A 18 -3.49 3.37 -11.08
CA LEU A 18 -3.42 3.19 -9.64
C LEU A 18 -4.81 3.36 -9.02
N VAL A 19 -5.31 2.27 -8.42
CA VAL A 19 -6.65 2.22 -7.82
C VAL A 19 -6.60 1.60 -6.43
N TYR A 20 -7.56 1.96 -5.59
CA TYR A 20 -7.79 1.34 -4.29
C TYR A 20 -8.97 0.37 -4.34
N LEU A 21 -8.98 -0.60 -3.44
CA LEU A 21 -10.14 -1.49 -3.30
C LEU A 21 -11.42 -0.73 -2.90
N HIS A 22 -11.29 0.33 -2.12
CA HIS A 22 -12.46 1.14 -1.72
C HIS A 22 -13.07 1.94 -2.90
N ASP A 23 -12.36 2.13 -4.02
CA ASP A 23 -12.90 2.74 -5.24
C ASP A 23 -14.02 1.90 -5.88
N VAL A 24 -14.09 0.61 -5.54
CA VAL A 24 -15.18 -0.28 -5.98
C VAL A 24 -16.54 0.17 -5.44
N PHE A 25 -16.58 0.75 -4.23
CA PHE A 25 -17.84 1.18 -3.62
C PHE A 25 -18.54 2.28 -4.43
N PRO A 26 -17.94 3.46 -4.69
CA PRO A 26 -18.57 4.46 -5.55
C PRO A 26 -18.81 3.97 -6.97
N THR A 27 -17.97 3.08 -7.49
CA THR A 27 -18.16 2.47 -8.81
C THR A 27 -19.46 1.67 -8.88
N ILE A 28 -19.80 0.90 -7.85
CA ILE A 28 -21.04 0.13 -7.77
C ILE A 28 -22.26 1.06 -7.64
N LEU A 29 -22.17 2.10 -6.79
CA LEU A 29 -23.25 3.08 -6.64
C LEU A 29 -23.56 3.77 -7.97
N GLU A 30 -22.55 4.25 -8.69
CA GLU A 30 -22.70 4.88 -10.00
C GLU A 30 -23.28 3.91 -11.05
N ALA A 31 -22.84 2.64 -11.04
CA ALA A 31 -23.41 1.60 -11.90
C ALA A 31 -24.91 1.40 -11.68
N GLY A 32 -25.37 1.51 -10.43
CA GLY A 32 -26.75 1.41 -10.02
C GLY A 32 -27.57 2.70 -10.19
N GLY A 33 -26.94 3.80 -10.63
CA GLY A 33 -27.61 5.11 -10.73
C GLY A 33 -27.91 5.73 -9.35
N LEU A 34 -27.19 5.33 -8.30
CA LEU A 34 -27.34 5.83 -6.96
C LEU A 34 -26.43 7.05 -6.73
N PRO A 35 -26.85 8.00 -5.87
CA PRO A 35 -26.04 9.16 -5.57
C PRO A 35 -24.77 8.77 -4.80
N LEU A 36 -23.68 9.50 -5.05
CA LEU A 36 -22.47 9.44 -4.25
C LEU A 36 -22.56 10.43 -3.09
N ALA A 37 -21.99 10.07 -1.94
CA ALA A 37 -21.83 11.01 -0.83
C ALA A 37 -20.67 11.97 -1.12
N ASP A 38 -20.81 13.24 -0.71
CA ASP A 38 -19.84 14.30 -1.00
C ASP A 38 -18.51 14.15 -0.24
N ASP A 39 -18.48 13.36 0.85
CA ASP A 39 -17.33 13.14 1.73
C ASP A 39 -16.57 11.83 1.45
N LEU A 40 -16.85 11.17 0.33
CA LEU A 40 -16.14 9.94 -0.05
C LEU A 40 -14.67 10.22 -0.38
N GLN A 41 -13.76 9.51 0.28
CA GLN A 41 -12.33 9.51 -0.06
C GLN A 41 -11.98 8.58 -1.22
N ALA A 42 -12.98 7.83 -1.73
CA ALA A 42 -12.87 6.90 -2.83
C ALA A 42 -13.32 7.57 -4.14
N GLU A 43 -12.78 7.12 -5.25
CA GLU A 43 -13.10 7.60 -6.58
C GLU A 43 -13.75 6.50 -7.43
N SER A 44 -14.80 6.82 -8.18
CA SER A 44 -15.41 5.86 -9.11
C SER A 44 -14.43 5.46 -10.21
N LEU A 45 -14.38 4.19 -10.53
CA LEU A 45 -13.56 3.66 -11.63
C LEU A 45 -14.21 3.87 -13.01
N TRP A 46 -15.44 4.40 -13.09
CA TRP A 46 -16.13 4.57 -14.36
C TRP A 46 -15.39 5.42 -15.40
N PRO A 47 -14.68 6.50 -15.03
CA PRO A 47 -13.87 7.23 -16.00
C PRO A 47 -12.79 6.37 -16.67
N LEU A 48 -12.15 5.47 -15.90
CA LEU A 48 -11.18 4.49 -16.44
C LEU A 48 -11.88 3.43 -17.31
N ILE A 49 -13.01 2.90 -16.82
CA ILE A 49 -13.77 1.85 -17.51
C ILE A 49 -14.26 2.33 -18.86
N ARG A 50 -14.73 3.57 -18.96
CA ARG A 50 -15.20 4.19 -20.22
C ARG A 50 -14.06 4.63 -21.12
N GLY A 51 -12.84 4.80 -20.58
CA GLY A 51 -11.70 5.34 -21.30
C GLY A 51 -11.71 6.88 -21.38
N ASP A 52 -12.48 7.55 -20.51
CA ASP A 52 -12.52 9.01 -20.40
C ASP A 52 -11.25 9.55 -19.74
N GLN A 53 -10.59 8.72 -18.92
CA GLN A 53 -9.33 9.02 -18.23
C GLN A 53 -8.41 7.80 -18.29
N GLU A 54 -7.09 8.05 -18.28
CA GLU A 54 -6.06 7.01 -18.22
C GLU A 54 -5.60 6.75 -16.77
N SER A 55 -5.82 7.71 -15.87
CA SER A 55 -5.43 7.65 -14.45
C SER A 55 -6.44 8.40 -13.60
N LEU A 56 -6.68 7.93 -12.37
CA LEU A 56 -7.41 8.65 -11.34
C LEU A 56 -6.47 9.42 -10.41
N ARG A 57 -5.27 8.87 -10.17
CA ARG A 57 -4.29 9.44 -9.23
C ARG A 57 -2.87 9.12 -9.64
N GLU A 58 -1.94 9.99 -9.24
CA GLU A 58 -0.52 9.83 -9.54
C GLU A 58 0.19 8.89 -8.55
N THR A 59 -0.31 8.80 -7.33
CA THR A 59 0.30 7.99 -6.27
C THR A 59 -0.75 7.27 -5.42
N LEU A 60 -0.33 6.17 -4.79
CA LEU A 60 -1.07 5.46 -3.74
C LEU A 60 -0.33 5.59 -2.42
N PHE A 61 -1.08 5.75 -1.34
CA PHE A 61 -0.59 5.69 0.03
C PHE A 61 -1.16 4.47 0.75
N THR A 62 -0.35 3.79 1.54
CA THR A 62 -0.79 2.70 2.41
C THR A 62 -0.12 2.81 3.78
N SER A 63 -0.83 2.35 4.81
CA SER A 63 -0.33 2.31 6.17
C SER A 63 -0.66 0.99 6.85
N MET A 64 0.19 0.57 7.78
CA MET A 64 -0.05 -0.58 8.65
C MET A 64 0.19 -0.16 10.10
N GLY A 65 -0.89 0.12 10.83
CA GLY A 65 -0.85 0.64 12.20
C GLY A 65 0.08 1.85 12.28
N ARG A 66 0.93 1.92 13.31
CA ARG A 66 1.99 2.94 13.45
C ARG A 66 3.37 2.47 12.98
N HIS A 67 3.44 1.28 12.35
CA HIS A 67 4.71 0.61 12.05
C HIS A 67 5.22 0.88 10.63
N GLN A 68 4.34 1.10 9.67
CA GLN A 68 4.72 1.21 8.27
C GLN A 68 3.89 2.26 7.54
N ARG A 69 4.55 3.00 6.67
CA ARG A 69 3.94 3.89 5.64
C ARG A 69 4.56 3.58 4.31
N ALA A 70 3.75 3.54 3.28
CA ALA A 70 4.28 3.41 1.94
C ALA A 70 3.56 4.37 0.97
N VAL A 71 4.31 4.82 -0.02
CA VAL A 71 3.80 5.54 -1.18
C VAL A 71 4.37 4.91 -2.44
N ARG A 72 3.51 4.74 -3.44
CA ARG A 72 3.95 4.27 -4.76
C ARG A 72 3.37 5.16 -5.85
N ASP A 73 4.15 5.36 -6.91
CA ASP A 73 3.69 5.86 -8.21
C ASP A 73 3.68 4.71 -9.23
N GLY A 74 3.61 5.03 -10.51
CA GLY A 74 3.61 4.02 -11.57
C GLY A 74 4.89 3.19 -11.66
N ARG A 75 6.03 3.71 -11.16
CA ARG A 75 7.34 3.04 -11.24
C ARG A 75 7.96 2.76 -9.89
N TRP A 76 7.89 3.69 -8.95
CA TRP A 76 8.64 3.65 -7.70
C TRP A 76 7.74 3.36 -6.51
N LYS A 77 8.24 2.58 -5.55
CA LYS A 77 7.61 2.34 -4.26
C LYS A 77 8.59 2.64 -3.13
N LEU A 78 8.21 3.57 -2.25
CA LEU A 78 8.94 3.90 -1.03
C LEU A 78 8.16 3.38 0.16
N ILE A 79 8.83 2.56 0.99
CA ILE A 79 8.29 2.08 2.26
C ILE A 79 9.12 2.68 3.39
N ARG A 80 8.43 3.21 4.40
CA ARG A 80 9.05 3.74 5.61
C ARG A 80 8.62 2.95 6.83
N TYR A 81 9.59 2.60 7.67
CA TYR A 81 9.41 1.95 8.96
C TYR A 81 9.91 2.90 10.05
N PRO A 82 9.05 3.78 10.61
CA PRO A 82 9.45 4.82 11.56
C PRO A 82 10.14 4.29 12.81
N ASN A 83 9.64 3.18 13.37
CA ASN A 83 10.07 2.64 14.65
C ASN A 83 11.47 1.99 14.64
N ILE A 84 11.99 1.66 13.47
CA ILE A 84 13.33 1.08 13.29
C ILE A 84 14.22 1.95 12.41
N ASP A 85 13.76 3.19 12.12
CA ASP A 85 14.44 4.18 11.28
C ASP A 85 14.93 3.61 9.94
N HIS A 86 14.09 2.81 9.29
CA HIS A 86 14.45 2.10 8.05
C HIS A 86 13.56 2.52 6.90
N SER A 87 14.16 2.56 5.69
CA SER A 87 13.43 2.78 4.44
C SER A 87 13.79 1.72 3.41
N GLN A 88 12.83 1.42 2.54
CA GLN A 88 13.03 0.61 1.35
C GLN A 88 12.52 1.39 0.14
N LEU A 89 13.29 1.36 -0.95
CA LEU A 89 12.90 1.90 -2.25
C LEU A 89 13.03 0.82 -3.30
N PHE A 90 12.00 0.65 -4.11
CA PHE A 90 11.96 -0.33 -5.18
C PHE A 90 11.60 0.34 -6.51
N ASP A 91 12.27 -0.06 -7.59
CA ASP A 91 11.94 0.27 -8.97
C ASP A 91 11.08 -0.86 -9.55
N LEU A 92 9.77 -0.72 -9.49
CA LEU A 92 8.82 -1.75 -9.91
C LEU A 92 8.84 -2.05 -11.41
N GLN A 93 9.49 -1.20 -12.21
CA GLN A 93 9.66 -1.44 -13.64
C GLN A 93 10.78 -2.44 -13.91
N SER A 94 11.88 -2.36 -13.19
CA SER A 94 13.05 -3.27 -13.34
C SER A 94 13.05 -4.41 -12.34
N ASP A 95 12.36 -4.26 -11.21
CA ASP A 95 12.28 -5.22 -10.09
C ASP A 95 10.82 -5.31 -9.58
N PRO A 96 9.91 -5.92 -10.36
CA PRO A 96 8.49 -6.05 -9.97
C PRO A 96 8.27 -6.93 -8.72
N ASP A 97 9.24 -7.76 -8.37
CA ASP A 97 9.20 -8.65 -7.21
C ASP A 97 9.78 -8.01 -5.93
N GLU A 98 10.24 -6.74 -6.01
CA GLU A 98 10.72 -5.95 -4.87
C GLU A 98 11.89 -6.62 -4.11
N LEU A 99 12.85 -7.23 -4.82
CA LEU A 99 13.95 -8.00 -4.25
C LEU A 99 15.14 -7.12 -3.85
N VAL A 100 15.33 -5.97 -4.52
CA VAL A 100 16.50 -5.11 -4.35
C VAL A 100 16.13 -3.77 -3.73
N ASN A 101 16.51 -3.57 -2.47
CA ASN A 101 16.30 -2.29 -1.80
C ASN A 101 17.34 -1.24 -2.27
N LEU A 102 16.87 -0.20 -2.95
CA LEU A 102 17.66 0.89 -3.51
C LEU A 102 17.80 2.11 -2.56
N ALA A 103 17.20 2.07 -1.36
CA ALA A 103 17.09 3.24 -0.48
C ALA A 103 18.44 3.80 0.02
N SER A 104 19.51 3.01 0.03
CA SER A 104 20.84 3.44 0.44
C SER A 104 21.71 3.96 -0.70
N GLN A 105 21.24 3.90 -1.94
CA GLN A 105 22.03 4.29 -3.10
C GLN A 105 21.89 5.81 -3.34
N PRO A 106 23.00 6.57 -3.41
CA PRO A 106 22.97 8.03 -3.51
C PRO A 106 22.25 8.56 -4.75
N GLU A 107 22.33 7.84 -5.87
CA GLU A 107 21.67 8.20 -7.14
C GLU A 107 20.15 8.27 -7.02
N HIS A 108 19.55 7.58 -6.04
CA HIS A 108 18.11 7.58 -5.80
C HIS A 108 17.63 8.61 -4.76
N ALA A 109 18.54 9.45 -4.21
CA ALA A 109 18.20 10.45 -3.21
C ALA A 109 17.09 11.43 -3.69
N GLY A 110 17.13 11.82 -4.97
CA GLY A 110 16.09 12.66 -5.58
C GLY A 110 14.72 11.98 -5.63
N THR A 111 14.68 10.70 -6.00
CA THR A 111 13.47 9.88 -6.03
C THR A 111 12.88 9.72 -4.62
N ILE A 112 13.72 9.42 -3.64
CA ILE A 112 13.31 9.30 -2.23
C ILE A 112 12.72 10.63 -1.74
N SER A 113 13.37 11.76 -2.02
CA SER A 113 12.89 13.09 -1.60
C SER A 113 11.53 13.42 -2.20
N ARG A 114 11.30 13.09 -3.48
CA ARG A 114 10.02 13.28 -4.17
C ARG A 114 8.93 12.40 -3.55
N LEU A 115 9.18 11.11 -3.36
CA LEU A 115 8.21 10.18 -2.79
C LEU A 115 7.92 10.49 -1.31
N ARG A 116 8.93 10.90 -0.54
CA ARG A 116 8.72 11.36 0.84
C ARG A 116 7.78 12.57 0.92
N ARG A 117 7.91 13.49 -0.03
CA ARG A 117 6.99 14.65 -0.11
C ARG A 117 5.57 14.20 -0.43
N ALA A 118 5.38 13.30 -1.39
CA ALA A 118 4.09 12.72 -1.72
C ALA A 118 3.48 11.97 -0.52
N LEU A 119 4.29 11.20 0.21
CA LEU A 119 3.85 10.53 1.44
C LEU A 119 3.36 11.54 2.49
N GLY A 120 4.10 12.64 2.72
CA GLY A 120 3.69 13.69 3.65
C GLY A 120 2.39 14.41 3.22
N GLN A 121 2.18 14.61 1.92
CA GLN A 121 0.93 15.16 1.39
C GLN A 121 -0.25 14.21 1.68
N TRP A 122 -0.07 12.90 1.46
CA TRP A 122 -1.06 11.90 1.80
C TRP A 122 -1.36 11.85 3.29
N GLN A 123 -0.33 11.89 4.15
CA GLN A 123 -0.51 11.91 5.60
C GLN A 123 -1.38 13.13 6.02
N GLY A 124 -1.08 14.30 5.48
CA GLY A 124 -1.91 15.50 5.71
C GLY A 124 -3.35 15.34 5.25
N PHE A 125 -3.57 14.70 4.09
CA PHE A 125 -4.91 14.47 3.53
C PHE A 125 -5.75 13.49 4.36
N VAL A 126 -5.13 12.39 4.84
CA VAL A 126 -5.85 11.35 5.62
C VAL A 126 -5.80 11.58 7.14
N GLY A 127 -5.18 12.65 7.62
CA GLY A 127 -5.02 12.93 9.04
C GLY A 127 -4.09 11.97 9.78
N ASP A 128 -3.08 11.41 9.09
CA ASP A 128 -2.08 10.51 9.69
C ASP A 128 -0.94 11.32 10.33
N ASP A 129 -0.79 11.20 11.65
CA ASP A 129 0.17 11.96 12.48
C ASP A 129 1.51 11.26 12.70
N VAL A 130 1.74 10.10 12.08
CA VAL A 130 2.96 9.32 12.30
C VAL A 130 4.17 10.02 11.71
N ALA A 131 5.13 10.35 12.58
CA ALA A 131 6.37 10.98 12.17
C ALA A 131 7.19 10.10 11.23
N TRP A 132 8.04 10.73 10.41
CA TRP A 132 8.97 10.01 9.53
C TRP A 132 9.90 9.07 10.30
N THR A 133 10.36 9.49 11.45
CA THR A 133 11.16 8.70 12.39
C THR A 133 10.50 8.79 13.76
N ALA A 134 10.31 7.69 14.46
CA ALA A 134 9.76 7.67 15.80
C ALA A 134 10.77 8.28 16.81
N GLU A 135 10.27 8.81 17.92
CA GLU A 135 11.12 9.34 19.00
C GLU A 135 11.99 8.25 19.64
N GLN A 136 11.46 7.03 19.75
CA GLN A 136 12.18 5.87 20.25
C GLN A 136 12.40 4.88 19.10
N ILE A 137 13.66 4.59 18.80
CA ILE A 137 14.05 3.65 17.75
C ILE A 137 14.29 2.29 18.37
N SER A 138 13.59 1.28 17.84
CA SER A 138 13.82 -0.13 18.16
C SER A 138 14.95 -0.70 17.30
N PRO A 139 15.67 -1.72 17.78
CA PRO A 139 16.61 -2.45 16.94
C PRO A 139 15.93 -3.02 15.69
N LYS A 140 16.59 -2.93 14.54
CA LYS A 140 16.08 -3.52 13.29
C LYS A 140 16.11 -5.05 13.36
N ASP A 141 17.17 -5.59 13.94
CA ASP A 141 17.36 -7.02 14.10
C ASP A 141 16.94 -7.42 15.52
N ILE A 142 16.06 -8.42 15.60
CA ILE A 142 15.61 -8.98 16.87
C ILE A 142 16.43 -10.23 17.15
N ASP A 143 17.14 -10.24 18.27
CA ASP A 143 17.79 -11.46 18.74
C ASP A 143 16.74 -12.39 19.36
N LEU A 144 16.49 -13.49 18.66
CA LEU A 144 15.61 -14.55 19.12
C LEU A 144 16.36 -15.73 19.74
N THR A 145 17.69 -15.60 19.97
CA THR A 145 18.50 -16.63 20.61
C THR A 145 17.95 -16.94 21.99
N GLY A 146 17.55 -18.18 22.22
CA GLY A 146 16.94 -18.63 23.49
C GLY A 146 15.48 -18.24 23.66
N ALA A 147 14.84 -17.58 22.70
CA ALA A 147 13.41 -17.30 22.78
C ALA A 147 12.62 -18.61 22.66
N GLU A 148 11.81 -18.89 23.67
CA GLU A 148 10.91 -20.04 23.65
C GLU A 148 9.81 -19.83 22.60
N ARG A 149 9.73 -20.80 21.67
CA ARG A 149 8.68 -20.76 20.64
C ARG A 149 7.34 -21.21 21.23
N LYS A 150 6.43 -20.28 21.45
CA LYS A 150 5.08 -20.52 21.96
C LYS A 150 4.02 -20.36 20.88
N PRO A 151 2.95 -21.19 20.93
CA PRO A 151 1.82 -20.99 20.04
C PRO A 151 1.09 -19.69 20.39
N ASP A 152 0.66 -18.93 19.38
CA ASP A 152 -0.29 -17.85 19.57
C ASP A 152 -1.67 -18.43 19.94
N ARG A 153 -2.40 -17.74 20.85
CA ARG A 153 -3.75 -18.16 21.29
C ARG A 153 -4.77 -18.30 20.16
N TRP A 154 -4.49 -17.67 19.01
CA TRP A 154 -5.35 -17.70 17.82
C TRP A 154 -4.99 -18.81 16.83
N GLN A 155 -3.90 -19.54 17.07
CA GLN A 155 -3.50 -20.61 16.15
C GLN A 155 -4.45 -21.80 16.27
N PRO A 156 -4.94 -22.34 15.14
CA PRO A 156 -5.76 -23.54 15.12
C PRO A 156 -5.07 -24.72 15.80
N GLU A 157 -5.85 -25.62 16.38
CA GLU A 157 -5.33 -26.80 17.10
C GLU A 157 -4.39 -27.65 16.27
N TRP A 158 -4.68 -27.83 14.96
CA TRP A 158 -3.81 -28.60 14.08
C TRP A 158 -2.42 -27.96 13.89
N VAL A 159 -2.31 -26.61 13.91
CA VAL A 159 -1.04 -25.89 13.88
C VAL A 159 -0.28 -26.10 15.18
N ARG A 160 -0.96 -26.01 16.32
CA ARG A 160 -0.38 -26.21 17.64
C ARG A 160 0.21 -27.61 17.75
N LYS A 161 -0.58 -28.65 17.43
CA LYS A 161 -0.13 -30.06 17.40
C LYS A 161 1.06 -30.29 16.45
N LYS A 162 1.01 -29.73 15.23
CA LYS A 162 2.04 -29.97 14.22
C LYS A 162 3.37 -29.31 14.52
N TYR A 163 3.36 -28.08 15.08
CA TYR A 163 4.57 -27.25 15.17
C TYR A 163 5.04 -26.98 16.59
N PHE A 164 4.22 -27.24 17.61
CA PHE A 164 4.56 -26.95 19.00
C PHE A 164 4.50 -28.20 19.91
N GLY A 165 3.95 -29.29 19.44
CA GLY A 165 3.93 -30.56 20.18
C GLY A 165 2.88 -30.63 21.30
N ASP A 166 1.85 -29.78 21.26
CA ASP A 166 0.72 -29.79 22.22
C ASP A 166 -0.30 -30.88 21.90
#